data_d868127151a12b8da77338e96f33fbd1
#
_entry.id   d868127151a12b8da77338e96f33fbd1
#
_cell.length_a   1.000
_cell.length_b   1.000
_cell.length_c   1.000
_cell.angle_alpha   90.00
_cell.angle_beta   90.00
_cell.angle_gamma   90.00
#
_symmetry.space_group_name_H-M   'P 1'
#
loop_
_entity.id
_entity.type
_entity.pdbx_description
1 polymer ?
#
loop_
_entity_poly.entity_id
_entity_poly.type
_entity_poly.pdbx_seq_one_letter_code
_entity_poly.pdbx_strand_id
1 'polypeptide(L)'
;MILEGHQLTIGYPDRVVGTGLDVKLAKGEVLALLGPNGGGKTTLLKTLLGLLAPKAGEVRLDGATLAARSIRERARLIAYVPQTHVATFAFSVEAVVLMGRTAHGDLFARPTAKDRLVAAGMLDRLGIAALAERPYTMISGGERQLVLLARALAQEPQFIVLDEPTANLDFGNQGKVMREIRALAAGGLGVLFTTHDPNHALRAADRAYLLRGGERLAEGPVQQILTRERLQSLYGAPVQTITDATGTAFIPG
;
A
#
# COMPACT_ATOMS: atom_id res chain seq x y z
N MET A 1 9.72 -9.58 11.85
CA MET A 1 9.39 -8.14 12.04
C MET A 1 7.91 -7.97 11.80
N ILE A 2 7.24 -7.18 12.66
CA ILE A 2 5.79 -6.98 12.63
C ILE A 2 5.50 -5.49 12.78
N LEU A 3 4.63 -4.94 11.94
CA LEU A 3 4.05 -3.61 12.06
C LEU A 3 2.65 -3.75 12.67
N GLU A 4 2.39 -3.05 13.78
CA GLU A 4 1.14 -3.20 14.55
C GLU A 4 0.57 -1.83 14.92
N GLY A 5 -0.76 -1.71 14.84
CA GLY A 5 -1.53 -0.66 15.48
C GLY A 5 -2.33 -1.26 16.63
N HIS A 6 -2.22 -0.67 17.82
CA HIS A 6 -2.91 -1.12 19.02
C HIS A 6 -3.93 -0.08 19.47
N GLN A 7 -5.20 -0.48 19.57
CA GLN A 7 -6.33 0.33 20.05
C GLN A 7 -6.33 1.75 19.46
N LEU A 8 -6.05 1.83 18.15
CA LEU A 8 -5.89 3.11 17.49
C LEU A 8 -7.20 3.89 17.43
N THR A 9 -7.17 5.13 17.89
CA THR A 9 -8.14 6.17 17.50
C THR A 9 -7.49 7.04 16.45
N ILE A 10 -8.02 7.00 15.24
CA ILE A 10 -7.47 7.70 14.08
C ILE A 10 -8.32 8.92 13.71
N GLY A 11 -7.70 9.96 13.18
CA GLY A 11 -8.43 11.17 12.76
C GLY A 11 -7.51 12.35 12.53
N TYR A 12 -8.11 13.46 12.17
CA TYR A 12 -7.49 14.77 12.02
C TYR A 12 -7.73 15.62 13.29
N PRO A 13 -7.08 16.79 13.47
CA PRO A 13 -7.19 17.55 14.71
C PRO A 13 -8.63 17.71 15.22
N ASP A 14 -9.54 18.08 14.32
CA ASP A 14 -10.94 18.42 14.66
C ASP A 14 -11.94 17.27 14.41
N ARG A 15 -11.46 16.07 13.96
CA ARG A 15 -12.36 14.98 13.58
C ARG A 15 -11.77 13.62 13.91
N VAL A 16 -12.49 12.81 14.67
CA VAL A 16 -12.25 11.37 14.78
C VAL A 16 -12.83 10.67 13.56
N VAL A 17 -12.04 9.75 12.97
CA VAL A 17 -12.41 8.97 11.78
C VAL A 17 -12.67 7.52 12.13
N GLY A 18 -11.98 6.98 13.14
CA GLY A 18 -12.17 5.61 13.61
C GLY A 18 -11.59 5.41 14.99
N THR A 19 -12.10 4.40 15.72
CA THR A 19 -11.73 4.11 17.12
C THR A 19 -11.53 2.62 17.36
N GLY A 20 -10.65 2.28 18.32
CA GLY A 20 -10.45 0.90 18.76
C GLY A 20 -9.90 -0.03 17.66
N LEU A 21 -9.10 0.50 16.73
CA LEU A 21 -8.60 -0.28 15.60
C LEU A 21 -7.31 -1.00 16.00
N ASP A 22 -7.34 -2.32 15.93
CA ASP A 22 -6.16 -3.18 16.01
C ASP A 22 -5.83 -3.70 14.62
N VAL A 23 -4.59 -3.51 14.17
CA VAL A 23 -4.10 -3.96 12.86
C VAL A 23 -2.74 -4.60 13.03
N LYS A 24 -2.49 -5.70 12.34
CA LYS A 24 -1.22 -6.41 12.38
C LYS A 24 -0.80 -6.86 10.99
N LEU A 25 0.44 -6.54 10.62
CA LEU A 25 1.08 -6.95 9.37
C LEU A 25 2.44 -7.56 9.67
N ALA A 26 2.64 -8.80 9.28
CA ALA A 26 3.93 -9.48 9.37
C ALA A 26 4.75 -9.31 8.07
N LYS A 27 6.07 -9.50 8.16
CA LYS A 27 6.91 -9.67 6.97
C LYS A 27 6.51 -10.92 6.20
N GLY A 28 6.56 -10.84 4.88
CA GLY A 28 6.17 -11.95 3.99
C GLY A 28 4.65 -12.14 3.88
N GLU A 29 3.86 -11.26 4.48
CA GLU A 29 2.40 -11.29 4.46
C GLU A 29 1.83 -10.18 3.59
N VAL A 30 0.71 -10.47 2.93
CA VAL A 30 -0.12 -9.48 2.22
C VAL A 30 -1.42 -9.28 2.98
N LEU A 31 -1.65 -8.08 3.49
CA LEU A 31 -2.91 -7.65 4.11
C LEU A 31 -3.66 -6.69 3.17
N ALA A 32 -4.87 -7.05 2.78
CA ALA A 32 -5.77 -6.16 2.05
C ALA A 32 -6.70 -5.42 3.02
N LEU A 33 -6.72 -4.11 2.95
CA LEU A 33 -7.66 -3.24 3.68
C LEU A 33 -8.80 -2.82 2.74
N LEU A 34 -9.99 -3.37 2.97
CA LEU A 34 -11.18 -3.12 2.17
C LEU A 34 -12.17 -2.20 2.89
N GLY A 35 -12.91 -1.43 2.11
CA GLY A 35 -13.99 -0.59 2.61
C GLY A 35 -14.43 0.45 1.58
N PRO A 36 -15.60 1.07 1.80
CA PRO A 36 -16.10 2.13 0.92
C PRO A 36 -15.21 3.37 0.96
N ASN A 37 -15.39 4.25 -0.04
CA ASN A 37 -14.74 5.55 -0.04
C ASN A 37 -15.19 6.37 1.17
N GLY A 38 -14.25 7.09 1.79
CA GLY A 38 -14.51 7.81 3.05
C GLY A 38 -14.56 6.94 4.31
N GLY A 39 -14.39 5.61 4.21
CA GLY A 39 -14.43 4.67 5.32
C GLY A 39 -13.25 4.75 6.31
N GLY A 40 -12.25 5.61 6.07
CA GLY A 40 -11.10 5.79 6.97
C GLY A 40 -9.83 5.06 6.53
N LYS A 41 -9.81 4.34 5.39
CA LYS A 41 -8.67 3.56 4.92
C LYS A 41 -7.37 4.38 4.85
N THR A 42 -7.35 5.48 4.09
CA THR A 42 -6.18 6.35 3.94
C THR A 42 -5.75 6.98 5.27
N THR A 43 -6.70 7.30 6.17
CA THR A 43 -6.37 7.81 7.50
C THR A 43 -5.67 6.75 8.33
N LEU A 44 -6.15 5.51 8.31
CA LEU A 44 -5.48 4.38 8.98
C LEU A 44 -4.09 4.14 8.39
N LEU A 45 -3.93 4.14 7.06
CA LEU A 45 -2.61 4.00 6.43
C LEU A 45 -1.65 5.09 6.88
N LYS A 46 -2.07 6.37 6.86
CA LYS A 46 -1.24 7.50 7.30
C LYS A 46 -0.84 7.39 8.77
N THR A 47 -1.73 6.86 9.61
CA THR A 47 -1.44 6.61 11.02
C THR A 47 -0.41 5.49 11.19
N LEU A 48 -0.56 4.35 10.50
CA LEU A 48 0.41 3.24 10.52
C LEU A 48 1.79 3.64 10.00
N LEU A 49 1.84 4.57 9.05
CA LEU A 49 3.09 5.14 8.52
C LEU A 49 3.74 6.17 9.48
N GLY A 50 3.05 6.59 10.54
CA GLY A 50 3.47 7.70 11.41
C GLY A 50 3.47 9.06 10.71
N LEU A 51 2.72 9.22 9.61
CA LEU A 51 2.48 10.49 8.93
C LEU A 51 1.36 11.28 9.62
N LEU A 52 0.50 10.60 10.36
CA LEU A 52 -0.55 11.16 11.17
C LEU A 52 -0.46 10.52 12.56
N ALA A 53 -0.34 11.34 13.59
CA ALA A 53 -0.30 10.85 14.97
C ALA A 53 -1.67 10.25 15.34
N PRO A 54 -1.73 9.07 15.99
CA PRO A 54 -2.98 8.56 16.53
C PRO A 54 -3.49 9.49 17.65
N LYS A 55 -4.81 9.66 17.76
CA LYS A 55 -5.44 10.40 18.87
C LYS A 55 -5.44 9.61 20.18
N ALA A 56 -5.46 8.26 20.07
CA ALA A 56 -5.25 7.31 21.17
C ALA A 56 -4.71 6.01 20.60
N GLY A 57 -4.15 5.17 21.47
CA GLY A 57 -3.45 3.97 21.04
C GLY A 57 -2.05 4.29 20.53
N GLU A 58 -1.38 3.31 19.96
CA GLU A 58 -0.03 3.48 19.44
C GLU A 58 0.27 2.56 18.26
N VAL A 59 1.22 2.98 17.41
CA VAL A 59 1.80 2.14 16.36
C VAL A 59 3.14 1.60 16.84
N ARG A 60 3.34 0.30 16.69
CA ARG A 60 4.57 -0.41 17.06
C ARG A 60 5.22 -1.07 15.86
N LEU A 61 6.53 -1.15 15.90
CA LEU A 61 7.34 -1.92 14.97
C LEU A 61 8.25 -2.84 15.78
N ASP A 62 8.02 -4.15 15.71
CA ASP A 62 8.67 -5.17 16.54
C ASP A 62 8.59 -4.84 18.04
N GLY A 63 7.40 -4.51 18.51
CA GLY A 63 7.14 -4.19 19.92
C GLY A 63 7.59 -2.80 20.38
N ALA A 64 8.46 -2.11 19.61
CA ALA A 64 8.89 -0.75 19.93
C ALA A 64 7.96 0.28 19.28
N THR A 65 7.63 1.36 20.02
CA THR A 65 6.76 2.42 19.47
C THR A 65 7.40 3.08 18.24
N LEU A 66 6.63 3.20 17.16
CA LEU A 66 7.08 3.83 15.91
C LEU A 66 7.40 5.32 16.11
N ALA A 67 6.73 6.00 17.04
CA ALA A 67 6.94 7.41 17.33
C ALA A 67 8.35 7.72 17.90
N ALA A 68 9.01 6.74 18.52
CA ALA A 68 10.39 6.90 19.02
C ALA A 68 11.44 6.92 17.89
N ARG A 69 11.08 6.50 16.67
CA ARG A 69 11.98 6.47 15.52
C ARG A 69 11.92 7.80 14.76
N SER A 70 13.06 8.28 14.30
CA SER A 70 13.14 9.45 13.41
C SER A 70 12.38 9.20 12.10
N ILE A 71 11.98 10.27 11.42
CA ILE A 71 11.33 10.18 10.09
C ILE A 71 12.20 9.37 9.12
N ARG A 72 13.53 9.58 9.16
CA ARG A 72 14.49 8.88 8.31
C ARG A 72 14.54 7.38 8.58
N GLU A 73 14.56 6.97 9.86
CA GLU A 73 14.52 5.54 10.23
C GLU A 73 13.21 4.89 9.78
N ARG A 74 12.08 5.58 9.99
CA ARG A 74 10.77 5.10 9.52
C ARG A 74 10.76 4.94 7.99
N ALA A 75 11.29 5.94 7.27
CA ALA A 75 11.37 5.91 5.81
C ALA A 75 12.26 4.79 5.26
N ARG A 76 13.26 4.31 5.99
CA ARG A 76 14.05 3.12 5.62
C ARG A 76 13.33 1.79 5.84
N LEU A 77 12.32 1.77 6.70
CA LEU A 77 11.64 0.55 7.11
C LEU A 77 10.29 0.38 6.42
N ILE A 78 9.59 1.50 6.16
CA ILE A 78 8.23 1.49 5.62
C ILE A 78 8.16 2.44 4.44
N ALA A 79 7.88 1.91 3.25
CA ALA A 79 7.64 2.69 2.05
C ALA A 79 6.15 2.94 1.82
N TYR A 80 5.81 4.03 1.15
CA TYR A 80 4.43 4.41 0.85
C TYR A 80 4.24 4.77 -0.62
N VAL A 81 3.22 4.18 -1.23
CA VAL A 81 2.73 4.54 -2.57
C VAL A 81 1.33 5.14 -2.41
N PRO A 82 1.16 6.45 -2.61
CA PRO A 82 -0.15 7.10 -2.51
C PRO A 82 -1.02 6.80 -3.72
N GLN A 83 -2.34 6.91 -3.55
CA GLN A 83 -3.33 6.72 -4.61
C GLN A 83 -3.14 7.69 -5.78
N THR A 84 -2.81 8.94 -5.48
CA THR A 84 -2.59 9.99 -6.48
C THR A 84 -1.27 10.69 -6.24
N HIS A 85 -0.55 10.95 -7.32
CA HIS A 85 0.65 11.77 -7.31
C HIS A 85 0.55 12.80 -8.44
N VAL A 86 0.42 14.06 -8.06
CA VAL A 86 0.43 15.17 -9.02
C VAL A 86 1.88 15.44 -9.42
N ALA A 87 2.19 15.21 -10.69
CA ALA A 87 3.49 15.52 -11.24
C ALA A 87 3.56 17.03 -11.56
N THR A 88 4.20 17.81 -10.71
CA THR A 88 4.35 19.26 -10.88
C THR A 88 5.60 19.62 -11.71
N PHE A 89 6.60 18.74 -11.71
CA PHE A 89 7.88 18.97 -12.39
C PHE A 89 8.21 17.87 -13.39
N ALA A 90 8.86 18.22 -14.50
CA ALA A 90 9.27 17.31 -15.56
C ALA A 90 10.58 16.57 -15.24
N PHE A 91 10.68 15.96 -14.04
CA PHE A 91 11.79 15.06 -13.72
C PHE A 91 11.77 13.84 -14.63
N SER A 92 12.94 13.27 -14.95
CA SER A 92 13.01 11.96 -15.59
C SER A 92 12.46 10.87 -14.66
N VAL A 93 12.00 9.77 -15.23
CA VAL A 93 11.55 8.59 -14.47
C VAL A 93 12.65 8.09 -13.54
N GLU A 94 13.90 8.00 -14.00
CA GLU A 94 15.04 7.64 -13.17
C GLU A 94 15.18 8.57 -11.96
N ALA A 95 15.10 9.90 -12.19
CA ALA A 95 15.19 10.87 -11.11
C ALA A 95 14.10 10.70 -10.05
N VAL A 96 12.86 10.38 -10.47
CA VAL A 96 11.75 10.08 -9.55
C VAL A 96 12.05 8.82 -8.73
N VAL A 97 12.58 7.75 -9.34
CA VAL A 97 12.92 6.52 -8.62
C VAL A 97 14.08 6.76 -7.65
N LEU A 98 15.09 7.55 -8.05
CA LEU A 98 16.21 7.94 -7.18
C LEU A 98 15.78 8.72 -5.95
N MET A 99 14.62 9.42 -5.95
CA MET A 99 14.07 10.02 -4.73
C MET A 99 13.78 8.99 -3.63
N GLY A 100 13.56 7.71 -3.97
CA GLY A 100 13.46 6.63 -3.00
C GLY A 100 14.74 6.42 -2.19
N ARG A 101 15.90 6.85 -2.68
CA ARG A 101 17.21 6.70 -2.01
C ARG A 101 17.49 7.78 -0.96
N THR A 102 16.69 8.85 -0.89
CA THR A 102 16.94 9.99 0.01
C THR A 102 17.06 9.60 1.50
N ALA A 103 16.40 8.53 1.94
CA ALA A 103 16.53 8.03 3.30
C ALA A 103 17.92 7.40 3.58
N HIS A 104 18.70 7.03 2.57
CA HIS A 104 20.00 6.35 2.69
C HIS A 104 21.20 7.29 2.63
N GLY A 105 21.08 8.45 1.97
CA GLY A 105 22.12 9.47 1.86
C GLY A 105 21.97 10.60 2.88
N ASP A 106 22.84 11.58 2.87
CA ASP A 106 22.64 12.84 3.58
C ASP A 106 21.66 13.74 2.82
N LEU A 107 21.01 14.66 3.53
CA LEU A 107 19.89 15.46 3.01
C LEU A 107 20.20 16.20 1.69
N PHE A 108 21.46 16.60 1.50
CA PHE A 108 21.93 17.34 0.32
C PHE A 108 22.95 16.54 -0.52
N ALA A 109 23.16 15.26 -0.21
CA ALA A 109 24.09 14.43 -0.97
C ALA A 109 23.55 14.11 -2.36
N ARG A 110 24.42 14.12 -3.36
CA ARG A 110 24.09 13.63 -4.69
C ARG A 110 23.96 12.10 -4.65
N PRO A 111 23.03 11.52 -5.45
CA PRO A 111 22.91 10.06 -5.56
C PRO A 111 24.24 9.42 -5.95
N THR A 112 24.64 8.39 -5.23
CA THR A 112 25.86 7.62 -5.48
C THR A 112 25.69 6.69 -6.68
N ALA A 113 26.78 6.09 -7.17
CA ALA A 113 26.72 5.03 -8.18
C ALA A 113 25.87 3.83 -7.70
N LYS A 114 25.95 3.48 -6.39
CA LYS A 114 25.12 2.44 -5.79
C LYS A 114 23.63 2.78 -5.87
N ASP A 115 23.26 4.04 -5.58
CA ASP A 115 21.85 4.45 -5.63
C ASP A 115 21.29 4.36 -7.05
N ARG A 116 22.10 4.73 -8.06
CA ARG A 116 21.70 4.57 -9.47
C ARG A 116 21.52 3.12 -9.88
N LEU A 117 22.41 2.22 -9.43
CA LEU A 117 22.26 0.79 -9.67
C LEU A 117 20.98 0.22 -9.03
N VAL A 118 20.66 0.64 -7.79
CA VAL A 118 19.40 0.23 -7.14
C VAL A 118 18.20 0.75 -7.92
N ALA A 119 18.20 2.03 -8.31
CA ALA A 119 17.10 2.62 -9.07
C ALA A 119 16.90 1.92 -10.43
N ALA A 120 17.97 1.67 -11.18
CA ALA A 120 17.93 0.94 -12.45
C ALA A 120 17.40 -0.48 -12.26
N GLY A 121 17.85 -1.21 -11.24
CA GLY A 121 17.35 -2.54 -10.91
C GLY A 121 15.84 -2.57 -10.60
N MET A 122 15.29 -1.51 -9.97
CA MET A 122 13.84 -1.43 -9.71
C MET A 122 13.06 -1.14 -10.99
N LEU A 123 13.61 -0.33 -11.91
CA LEU A 123 13.00 -0.10 -13.22
C LEU A 123 12.99 -1.37 -14.08
N ASP A 124 14.07 -2.14 -14.08
CA ASP A 124 14.17 -3.44 -14.76
C ASP A 124 13.18 -4.46 -14.19
N ARG A 125 13.14 -4.59 -12.87
CA ARG A 125 12.22 -5.49 -12.16
C ARG A 125 10.76 -5.27 -12.57
N LEU A 126 10.35 -4.02 -12.71
CA LEU A 126 8.98 -3.65 -13.08
C LEU A 126 8.76 -3.57 -14.60
N GLY A 127 9.77 -3.87 -15.41
CA GLY A 127 9.70 -3.87 -16.88
C GLY A 127 9.49 -2.49 -17.49
N ILE A 128 10.00 -1.44 -16.83
CA ILE A 128 9.87 -0.03 -17.26
C ILE A 128 11.22 0.69 -17.47
N ALA A 129 12.31 -0.07 -17.62
CA ALA A 129 13.64 0.50 -17.85
C ALA A 129 13.71 1.42 -19.08
N ALA A 130 12.97 1.09 -20.14
CA ALA A 130 12.90 1.91 -21.36
C ALA A 130 12.30 3.32 -21.12
N LEU A 131 11.69 3.56 -19.96
CA LEU A 131 11.13 4.86 -19.60
C LEU A 131 12.10 5.74 -18.81
N ALA A 132 13.29 5.25 -18.41
CA ALA A 132 14.20 5.90 -17.47
C ALA A 132 14.46 7.39 -17.77
N GLU A 133 14.75 7.71 -19.03
CA GLU A 133 15.05 9.07 -19.49
C GLU A 133 13.79 9.90 -19.82
N ARG A 134 12.60 9.28 -19.87
CA ARG A 134 11.37 10.02 -20.21
C ARG A 134 10.96 10.95 -19.07
N PRO A 135 10.41 12.13 -19.40
CA PRO A 135 9.78 12.97 -18.39
C PRO A 135 8.60 12.25 -17.74
N TYR A 136 8.56 12.21 -16.41
CA TYR A 136 7.48 11.57 -15.63
C TYR A 136 6.09 12.12 -15.96
N THR A 137 6.01 13.39 -16.41
CA THR A 137 4.77 14.02 -16.84
C THR A 137 4.25 13.50 -18.18
N MET A 138 5.11 12.86 -19.01
CA MET A 138 4.81 12.42 -20.38
C MET A 138 4.54 10.92 -20.50
N ILE A 139 4.46 10.19 -19.40
CA ILE A 139 4.12 8.77 -19.38
C ILE A 139 2.65 8.56 -18.98
N SER A 140 2.08 7.39 -19.31
CA SER A 140 0.70 7.02 -18.99
C SER A 140 0.44 6.91 -17.49
N GLY A 141 -0.83 6.93 -17.07
CA GLY A 141 -1.20 6.75 -15.65
C GLY A 141 -0.72 5.42 -15.08
N GLY A 142 -0.80 4.33 -15.86
CA GLY A 142 -0.31 3.01 -15.47
C GLY A 142 1.22 2.97 -15.30
N GLU A 143 1.95 3.57 -16.24
CA GLU A 143 3.41 3.70 -16.14
C GLU A 143 3.81 4.53 -14.91
N ARG A 144 3.09 5.63 -14.62
CA ARG A 144 3.33 6.42 -13.40
C ARG A 144 3.18 5.60 -12.13
N GLN A 145 2.18 4.74 -12.06
CA GLN A 145 1.96 3.86 -10.90
C GLN A 145 3.13 2.89 -10.71
N LEU A 146 3.64 2.30 -11.80
CA LEU A 146 4.83 1.44 -11.75
C LEU A 146 6.09 2.22 -11.34
N VAL A 147 6.25 3.47 -11.78
CA VAL A 147 7.36 4.34 -11.35
C VAL A 147 7.27 4.67 -9.86
N LEU A 148 6.06 4.93 -9.32
CA LEU A 148 5.89 5.16 -7.88
C LEU A 148 6.18 3.90 -7.07
N LEU A 149 5.83 2.73 -7.59
CA LEU A 149 6.19 1.45 -7.00
C LEU A 149 7.71 1.23 -7.04
N ALA A 150 8.37 1.50 -8.18
CA ALA A 150 9.84 1.44 -8.29
C ALA A 150 10.53 2.37 -7.28
N ARG A 151 10.02 3.60 -7.12
CA ARG A 151 10.52 4.56 -6.13
C ARG A 151 10.40 4.02 -4.70
N ALA A 152 9.26 3.42 -4.37
CA ALA A 152 9.04 2.84 -3.05
C ALA A 152 9.96 1.64 -2.79
N LEU A 153 10.17 0.78 -3.80
CA LEU A 153 11.08 -0.37 -3.71
C LEU A 153 12.55 0.05 -3.65
N ALA A 154 12.93 1.16 -4.32
CA ALA A 154 14.27 1.72 -4.23
C ALA A 154 14.65 2.17 -2.81
N GLN A 155 13.69 2.36 -1.92
CA GLN A 155 13.91 2.57 -0.49
C GLN A 155 14.46 1.31 0.23
N GLU A 156 14.41 0.12 -0.39
CA GLU A 156 14.76 -1.17 0.21
C GLU A 156 14.03 -1.40 1.55
N PRO A 157 12.69 -1.23 1.59
CA PRO A 157 11.92 -1.25 2.83
C PRO A 157 11.72 -2.67 3.35
N GLN A 158 11.21 -2.79 4.59
CA GLN A 158 10.74 -4.05 5.18
C GLN A 158 9.22 -4.20 5.02
N PHE A 159 8.51 -3.07 4.94
CA PHE A 159 7.08 -3.00 4.69
C PHE A 159 6.79 -2.00 3.57
N ILE A 160 5.80 -2.32 2.76
CA ILE A 160 5.27 -1.40 1.75
C ILE A 160 3.76 -1.22 1.93
N VAL A 161 3.32 0.03 1.93
CA VAL A 161 1.93 0.43 2.06
C VAL A 161 1.49 1.07 0.77
N LEU A 162 0.44 0.52 0.14
CA LEU A 162 -0.06 0.93 -1.17
C LEU A 162 -1.50 1.40 -1.03
N ASP A 163 -1.77 2.67 -1.32
CA ASP A 163 -3.12 3.22 -1.26
C ASP A 163 -3.77 3.14 -2.65
N GLU A 164 -4.72 2.21 -2.80
CA GLU A 164 -5.43 1.91 -4.06
C GLU A 164 -4.49 1.74 -5.29
N PRO A 165 -3.54 0.78 -5.25
CA PRO A 165 -2.47 0.69 -6.24
C PRO A 165 -2.94 0.36 -7.67
N THR A 166 -4.20 0.00 -7.85
CA THR A 166 -4.81 -0.33 -9.15
C THR A 166 -5.75 0.75 -9.68
N ALA A 167 -5.95 1.83 -8.92
CA ALA A 167 -6.80 2.94 -9.37
C ALA A 167 -6.26 3.51 -10.69
N ASN A 168 -7.16 3.76 -11.64
CA ASN A 168 -6.84 4.33 -12.96
C ASN A 168 -5.94 3.45 -13.85
N LEU A 169 -5.81 2.14 -13.56
CA LEU A 169 -5.12 1.19 -14.42
C LEU A 169 -6.10 0.44 -15.32
N ASP A 170 -5.68 0.14 -16.55
CA ASP A 170 -6.37 -0.84 -17.37
C ASP A 170 -6.29 -2.25 -16.77
N PHE A 171 -7.16 -3.14 -17.25
CA PHE A 171 -7.29 -4.50 -16.73
C PHE A 171 -5.97 -5.30 -16.74
N GLY A 172 -5.16 -5.14 -17.79
CA GLY A 172 -3.87 -5.84 -17.91
C GLY A 172 -2.85 -5.35 -16.87
N ASN A 173 -2.76 -4.05 -16.66
CA ASN A 173 -1.86 -3.44 -15.68
C ASN A 173 -2.32 -3.70 -14.23
N GLN A 174 -3.62 -3.76 -13.97
CA GLN A 174 -4.13 -4.21 -12.65
C GLN A 174 -3.61 -5.61 -12.31
N GLY A 175 -3.69 -6.55 -13.26
CA GLY A 175 -3.17 -7.91 -13.07
C GLY A 175 -1.66 -7.96 -12.82
N LYS A 176 -0.88 -7.10 -13.48
CA LYS A 176 0.57 -6.98 -13.24
C LYS A 176 0.86 -6.52 -11.82
N VAL A 177 0.19 -5.45 -11.35
CA VAL A 177 0.38 -4.92 -9.99
C VAL A 177 0.00 -5.95 -8.93
N MET A 178 -1.11 -6.69 -9.11
CA MET A 178 -1.51 -7.73 -8.16
C MET A 178 -0.49 -8.87 -8.08
N ARG A 179 0.08 -9.29 -9.22
CA ARG A 179 1.18 -10.29 -9.24
C ARG A 179 2.44 -9.76 -8.55
N GLU A 180 2.79 -8.49 -8.78
CA GLU A 180 3.96 -7.90 -8.13
C GLU A 180 3.79 -7.82 -6.61
N ILE A 181 2.61 -7.44 -6.11
CA ILE A 181 2.29 -7.47 -4.68
C ILE A 181 2.56 -8.86 -4.07
N ARG A 182 2.12 -9.92 -4.72
CA ARG A 182 2.41 -11.31 -4.27
C ARG A 182 3.91 -11.63 -4.32
N ALA A 183 4.59 -11.23 -5.39
CA ALA A 183 6.03 -11.45 -5.55
C ALA A 183 6.85 -10.70 -4.49
N LEU A 184 6.43 -9.49 -4.10
CA LEU A 184 7.06 -8.72 -3.02
C LEU A 184 6.94 -9.44 -1.67
N ALA A 185 5.77 -9.95 -1.34
CA ALA A 185 5.57 -10.69 -0.10
C ALA A 185 6.35 -12.02 -0.10
N ALA A 186 6.34 -12.76 -1.21
CA ALA A 186 7.16 -13.97 -1.37
C ALA A 186 8.67 -13.66 -1.22
N GLY A 187 9.12 -12.45 -1.58
CA GLY A 187 10.47 -11.92 -1.33
C GLY A 187 10.70 -11.46 0.11
N GLY A 188 9.74 -11.62 1.01
CA GLY A 188 9.86 -11.32 2.44
C GLY A 188 9.42 -9.92 2.87
N LEU A 189 8.83 -9.07 1.99
CA LEU A 189 8.24 -7.80 2.40
C LEU A 189 6.87 -8.02 3.03
N GLY A 190 6.55 -7.25 4.10
CA GLY A 190 5.16 -7.10 4.52
C GLY A 190 4.46 -6.10 3.61
N VAL A 191 3.34 -6.48 3.00
CA VAL A 191 2.59 -5.65 2.06
C VAL A 191 1.19 -5.34 2.60
N LEU A 192 0.87 -4.06 2.77
CA LEU A 192 -0.47 -3.59 3.05
C LEU A 192 -0.99 -2.82 1.83
N PHE A 193 -2.13 -3.20 1.29
CA PHE A 193 -2.75 -2.39 0.24
C PHE A 193 -4.23 -2.13 0.52
N THR A 194 -4.71 -0.95 0.13
CA THR A 194 -6.14 -0.65 0.14
C THR A 194 -6.77 -0.98 -1.20
N THR A 195 -8.02 -1.39 -1.17
CA THR A 195 -8.84 -1.56 -2.37
C THR A 195 -10.32 -1.45 -2.02
N HIS A 196 -11.12 -1.10 -3.01
CA HIS A 196 -12.59 -1.22 -2.96
C HIS A 196 -13.10 -2.42 -3.77
N ASP A 197 -12.22 -3.14 -4.48
CA ASP A 197 -12.55 -4.36 -5.23
C ASP A 197 -12.13 -5.61 -4.43
N PRO A 198 -13.10 -6.43 -3.96
CA PRO A 198 -12.81 -7.66 -3.23
C PRO A 198 -12.02 -8.68 -4.06
N ASN A 199 -12.12 -8.64 -5.40
CA ASN A 199 -11.40 -9.55 -6.27
C ASN A 199 -9.89 -9.29 -6.27
N HIS A 200 -9.45 -8.04 -6.05
CA HIS A 200 -8.04 -7.75 -5.85
C HIS A 200 -7.51 -8.42 -4.58
N ALA A 201 -8.29 -8.38 -3.50
CA ALA A 201 -7.89 -9.05 -2.25
C ALA A 201 -7.85 -10.57 -2.41
N LEU A 202 -8.85 -11.19 -3.06
CA LEU A 202 -8.84 -12.63 -3.36
C LEU A 202 -7.59 -13.07 -4.15
N ARG A 203 -7.13 -12.23 -5.07
CA ARG A 203 -5.97 -12.54 -5.94
C ARG A 203 -4.62 -12.38 -5.26
N ALA A 204 -4.51 -11.43 -4.35
CA ALA A 204 -3.20 -11.00 -3.85
C ALA A 204 -3.02 -11.16 -2.34
N ALA A 205 -4.06 -11.14 -1.52
CA ALA A 205 -3.93 -11.08 -0.07
C ALA A 205 -3.95 -12.45 0.60
N ASP A 206 -3.22 -12.56 1.71
CA ASP A 206 -3.31 -13.67 2.65
C ASP A 206 -4.43 -13.41 3.66
N ARG A 207 -4.56 -12.16 4.11
CA ARG A 207 -5.59 -11.70 5.03
C ARG A 207 -6.31 -10.47 4.51
N ALA A 208 -7.55 -10.32 4.93
CA ALA A 208 -8.37 -9.14 4.67
C ALA A 208 -8.79 -8.47 5.97
N TYR A 209 -8.82 -7.14 5.95
CA TYR A 209 -9.33 -6.28 7.01
C TYR A 209 -10.46 -5.43 6.42
N LEU A 210 -11.67 -5.59 6.94
CA LEU A 210 -12.85 -4.86 6.48
C LEU A 210 -13.09 -3.66 7.38
N LEU A 211 -13.02 -2.46 6.83
CA LEU A 211 -13.20 -1.19 7.52
C LEU A 211 -14.44 -0.46 6.99
N ARG A 212 -15.40 -0.18 7.88
CA ARG A 212 -16.62 0.57 7.56
C ARG A 212 -16.87 1.65 8.60
N GLY A 213 -17.02 2.90 8.17
CA GLY A 213 -17.35 4.00 9.07
C GLY A 213 -16.35 4.21 10.22
N GLY A 214 -15.07 3.86 10.02
CA GLY A 214 -14.04 3.95 11.07
C GLY A 214 -14.02 2.79 12.07
N GLU A 215 -14.79 1.74 11.83
CA GLU A 215 -14.84 0.54 12.68
C GLU A 215 -14.39 -0.70 11.92
N ARG A 216 -13.73 -1.64 12.62
CA ARG A 216 -13.38 -2.94 12.08
C ARG A 216 -14.62 -3.83 12.02
N LEU A 217 -15.09 -4.12 10.80
CA LEU A 217 -16.21 -5.06 10.60
C LEU A 217 -15.76 -6.52 10.75
N ALA A 218 -14.60 -6.86 10.18
CA ALA A 218 -14.02 -8.21 10.27
C ALA A 218 -12.54 -8.19 9.88
N GLU A 219 -11.78 -9.19 10.33
CA GLU A 219 -10.38 -9.42 9.97
C GLU A 219 -10.05 -10.90 10.03
N GLY A 220 -9.18 -11.39 9.14
CA GLY A 220 -8.71 -12.78 9.13
C GLY A 220 -8.28 -13.25 7.75
N PRO A 221 -8.09 -14.59 7.55
CA PRO A 221 -7.73 -15.17 6.26
C PRO A 221 -8.71 -14.73 5.17
N VAL A 222 -8.19 -14.32 4.02
CA VAL A 222 -8.98 -13.68 2.95
C VAL A 222 -10.18 -14.53 2.52
N GLN A 223 -9.98 -15.85 2.38
CA GLN A 223 -11.02 -16.79 1.97
C GLN A 223 -12.17 -16.93 2.99
N GLN A 224 -11.90 -16.69 4.28
CA GLN A 224 -12.89 -16.78 5.35
C GLN A 224 -13.61 -15.44 5.56
N ILE A 225 -12.92 -14.33 5.28
CA ILE A 225 -13.45 -12.98 5.55
C ILE A 225 -14.28 -12.46 4.39
N LEU A 226 -13.90 -12.72 3.15
CA LEU A 226 -14.64 -12.25 1.99
C LEU A 226 -15.81 -13.19 1.69
N THR A 227 -16.94 -12.91 2.33
CA THR A 227 -18.22 -13.58 2.05
C THR A 227 -19.22 -12.59 1.48
N ARG A 228 -20.21 -13.10 0.77
CA ARG A 228 -21.30 -12.30 0.18
C ARG A 228 -21.95 -11.40 1.24
N GLU A 229 -22.30 -11.96 2.40
CA GLU A 229 -23.01 -11.26 3.47
C GLU A 229 -22.16 -10.11 4.05
N ARG A 230 -20.86 -10.36 4.28
CA ARG A 230 -19.95 -9.33 4.80
C ARG A 230 -19.70 -8.23 3.78
N LEU A 231 -19.58 -8.58 2.49
CA LEU A 231 -19.41 -7.58 1.43
C LEU A 231 -20.68 -6.75 1.24
N GLN A 232 -21.86 -7.36 1.32
CA GLN A 232 -23.13 -6.62 1.34
C GLN A 232 -23.20 -5.67 2.54
N SER A 233 -22.82 -6.16 3.73
CA SER A 233 -22.72 -5.30 4.92
C SER A 233 -21.70 -4.18 4.72
N LEU A 234 -20.50 -4.48 4.18
CA LEU A 234 -19.43 -3.52 3.99
C LEU A 234 -19.82 -2.38 3.04
N TYR A 235 -20.40 -2.72 1.88
CA TYR A 235 -20.69 -1.76 0.81
C TYR A 235 -22.13 -1.20 0.86
N GLY A 236 -23.02 -1.84 1.62
CA GLY A 236 -24.44 -1.45 1.67
C GLY A 236 -25.19 -1.69 0.36
N ALA A 237 -24.72 -2.62 -0.47
CA ALA A 237 -25.24 -2.92 -1.80
C ALA A 237 -25.35 -4.44 -2.01
N PRO A 238 -26.24 -4.92 -2.89
CA PRO A 238 -26.29 -6.34 -3.26
C PRO A 238 -24.95 -6.79 -3.85
N VAL A 239 -24.53 -8.01 -3.50
CA VAL A 239 -23.34 -8.67 -4.03
C VAL A 239 -23.71 -10.08 -4.47
N GLN A 240 -23.27 -10.46 -5.65
CA GLN A 240 -23.37 -11.83 -6.16
C GLN A 240 -22.00 -12.51 -6.11
N THR A 241 -22.02 -13.82 -5.94
CA THR A 241 -20.82 -14.65 -5.95
C THR A 241 -20.87 -15.58 -7.14
N ILE A 242 -19.82 -15.57 -7.95
CA ILE A 242 -19.61 -16.54 -9.03
C ILE A 242 -18.45 -17.43 -8.60
N THR A 243 -18.68 -18.75 -8.64
CA THR A 243 -17.64 -19.74 -8.32
C THR A 243 -17.59 -20.76 -9.46
N ASP A 244 -16.37 -21.02 -9.94
CA ASP A 244 -16.09 -22.06 -10.92
C ASP A 244 -14.86 -22.89 -10.50
N ALA A 245 -14.37 -23.77 -11.39
CA ALA A 245 -13.19 -24.59 -11.16
C ALA A 245 -11.88 -23.77 -10.97
N THR A 246 -11.86 -22.51 -11.38
CA THR A 246 -10.69 -21.62 -11.32
C THR A 246 -10.69 -20.72 -10.08
N GLY A 247 -11.84 -20.58 -9.40
CA GLY A 247 -11.96 -19.80 -8.17
C GLY A 247 -13.29 -19.09 -7.96
N THR A 248 -13.26 -18.13 -7.03
CA THR A 248 -14.41 -17.32 -6.65
C THR A 248 -14.20 -15.87 -7.07
N ALA A 249 -15.26 -15.23 -7.56
CA ALA A 249 -15.31 -13.81 -7.85
C ALA A 249 -16.59 -13.18 -7.27
N PHE A 250 -16.51 -11.91 -6.92
CA PHE A 250 -17.64 -11.10 -6.47
C PHE A 250 -17.99 -10.05 -7.53
N ILE A 251 -19.27 -9.91 -7.81
CA ILE A 251 -19.80 -8.90 -8.72
C ILE A 251 -20.91 -8.10 -8.03
N PRO A 252 -21.10 -6.81 -8.41
CA PRO A 252 -22.30 -6.07 -7.99
C PRO A 252 -23.57 -6.80 -8.42
N GLY A 253 -24.57 -6.85 -7.53
CA GLY A 253 -25.88 -7.48 -7.75
C GLY A 253 -26.91 -6.52 -8.31
#